data_f6e9c9b6f17163550d83457186754859
#
_entry.id   f6e9c9b6f17163550d83457186754859
#
_cell.length_a   1.000
_cell.length_b   1.000
_cell.length_c   1.000
_cell.angle_alpha   90.00
_cell.angle_beta   90.00
_cell.angle_gamma   90.00
#
_symmetry.space_group_name_H-M   'P 1'
#
loop_
_entity.id
_entity.type
_entity.pdbx_description
1 polymer ?
#
loop_
_entity_poly.entity_id
_entity_poly.type
_entity_poly.pdbx_seq_one_letter_code
_entity_poly.pdbx_strand_id
1 'polypeptide(L)'
;MGMAVDLGAATSFETPEIMAISDETMDKFYAECPKLERYRRYLTNMRRRRAHTLSAEEERLLAAAGEMAQAPDNIYGMFADADLTFPDAVDAEGKKHPLTQGTFIACEESSDRVLRKSAYENLYHSYGNFKNTAAGLLN
;
A
#
# COMPACT_ATOMS: atom_id res chain seq x y z
N MET A 1 -18.63 -5.14 2.25
CA MET A 1 -17.48 -5.21 1.31
C MET A 1 -17.81 -5.84 -0.05
N GLY A 2 -18.87 -6.63 -0.23
CA GLY A 2 -19.21 -7.30 -1.50
C GLY A 2 -19.47 -6.37 -2.68
N MET A 3 -20.34 -5.39 -2.52
CA MET A 3 -20.83 -4.55 -3.64
C MET A 3 -19.73 -3.77 -4.41
N ALA A 4 -18.71 -3.26 -3.72
CA ALA A 4 -17.61 -2.54 -4.37
C ALA A 4 -16.70 -3.47 -5.19
N VAL A 5 -16.50 -4.70 -4.71
CA VAL A 5 -15.74 -5.74 -5.42
C VAL A 5 -16.52 -6.22 -6.63
N ASP A 6 -17.83 -6.43 -6.48
CA ASP A 6 -18.72 -6.86 -7.57
C ASP A 6 -18.81 -5.79 -8.66
N LEU A 7 -18.89 -4.50 -8.31
CA LEU A 7 -18.88 -3.39 -9.25
C LEU A 7 -17.53 -3.28 -9.97
N GLY A 8 -16.41 -3.41 -9.25
CA GLY A 8 -15.07 -3.41 -9.84
C GLY A 8 -14.88 -4.55 -10.85
N ALA A 9 -15.35 -5.75 -10.53
CA ALA A 9 -15.33 -6.88 -11.44
C ALA A 9 -16.21 -6.66 -12.67
N ALA A 10 -17.42 -6.10 -12.47
CA ALA A 10 -18.36 -5.82 -13.55
C ALA A 10 -17.88 -4.73 -14.53
N THR A 11 -17.02 -3.80 -14.10
CA THR A 11 -16.47 -2.71 -14.93
C THR A 11 -15.01 -2.94 -15.37
N SER A 12 -14.42 -4.06 -15.00
CA SER A 12 -13.00 -4.36 -15.30
C SER A 12 -12.64 -4.39 -16.78
N PHE A 13 -13.63 -4.65 -17.65
CA PHE A 13 -13.45 -4.66 -19.10
C PHE A 13 -13.32 -3.28 -19.74
N GLU A 14 -13.81 -2.21 -19.10
CA GLU A 14 -13.89 -0.86 -19.70
C GLU A 14 -12.49 -0.33 -20.08
N THR A 15 -11.53 -0.41 -19.15
CA THR A 15 -10.19 0.11 -19.39
C THR A 15 -9.47 -0.62 -20.55
N PRO A 16 -9.42 -1.95 -20.61
CA PRO A 16 -8.85 -2.66 -21.75
C PRO A 16 -9.54 -2.32 -23.09
N GLU A 17 -10.87 -2.22 -23.12
CA GLU A 17 -11.60 -1.87 -24.33
C GLU A 17 -11.27 -0.45 -24.82
N ILE A 18 -11.25 0.54 -23.93
CA ILE A 18 -10.87 1.93 -24.25
C ILE A 18 -9.42 2.00 -24.76
N MET A 19 -8.52 1.22 -24.15
CA MET A 19 -7.13 1.15 -24.61
C MET A 19 -6.98 0.52 -25.98
N ALA A 20 -7.84 -0.45 -26.34
CA ALA A 20 -7.82 -1.13 -27.64
C ALA A 20 -8.32 -0.26 -28.79
N ILE A 21 -9.09 0.81 -28.55
CA ILE A 21 -9.64 1.69 -29.59
C ILE A 21 -8.47 2.39 -30.32
N SER A 22 -8.47 2.44 -31.66
CA SER A 22 -7.45 3.16 -32.44
C SER A 22 -7.55 4.67 -32.26
N ASP A 23 -6.47 5.39 -32.58
CA ASP A 23 -6.47 6.86 -32.45
C ASP A 23 -7.43 7.49 -33.45
N GLU A 24 -7.50 6.95 -34.68
CA GLU A 24 -8.44 7.39 -35.72
C GLU A 24 -9.91 7.20 -35.30
N THR A 25 -10.21 6.12 -34.59
CA THR A 25 -11.57 5.85 -34.08
C THR A 25 -11.92 6.81 -32.95
N MET A 26 -10.95 7.09 -32.07
CA MET A 26 -11.15 8.09 -31.01
C MET A 26 -11.41 9.48 -31.55
N ASP A 27 -10.69 9.91 -32.60
CA ASP A 27 -10.88 11.21 -33.23
C ASP A 27 -12.29 11.30 -33.88
N LYS A 28 -12.77 10.22 -34.49
CA LYS A 28 -14.15 10.13 -34.98
C LYS A 28 -15.15 10.31 -33.84
N PHE A 29 -14.96 9.63 -32.72
CA PHE A 29 -15.86 9.75 -31.58
C PHE A 29 -15.89 11.16 -31.00
N TYR A 30 -14.78 11.87 -30.95
CA TYR A 30 -14.76 13.28 -30.54
C TYR A 30 -15.49 14.19 -31.55
N ALA A 31 -15.38 13.93 -32.84
CA ALA A 31 -16.08 14.66 -33.87
C ALA A 31 -17.61 14.43 -33.84
N GLU A 32 -18.04 13.19 -33.64
CA GLU A 32 -19.44 12.79 -33.62
C GLU A 32 -20.15 13.14 -32.31
N CYS A 33 -19.40 13.14 -31.19
CA CYS A 33 -19.93 13.41 -29.86
C CYS A 33 -19.15 14.52 -29.13
N PRO A 34 -19.46 15.81 -29.34
CA PRO A 34 -18.78 16.93 -28.70
C PRO A 34 -18.79 16.88 -27.16
N LYS A 35 -19.77 16.20 -26.55
CA LYS A 35 -19.83 16.00 -25.10
C LYS A 35 -18.67 15.16 -24.57
N LEU A 36 -18.07 14.34 -25.41
CA LEU A 36 -16.92 13.50 -25.05
C LEU A 36 -15.65 14.33 -24.83
N GLU A 37 -15.59 15.55 -25.40
CA GLU A 37 -14.47 16.46 -25.25
C GLU A 37 -14.08 16.76 -23.80
N ARG A 38 -15.08 16.84 -22.91
CA ARG A 38 -14.86 17.02 -21.46
C ARG A 38 -14.00 15.91 -20.82
N TYR A 39 -13.97 14.73 -21.42
CA TYR A 39 -13.22 13.58 -20.95
C TYR A 39 -11.91 13.36 -21.71
N ARG A 40 -11.59 14.18 -22.71
CA ARG A 40 -10.39 14.02 -23.55
C ARG A 40 -9.13 13.82 -22.74
N ARG A 41 -8.90 14.66 -21.72
CA ARG A 41 -7.73 14.56 -20.85
C ARG A 41 -7.65 13.22 -20.13
N TYR A 42 -8.75 12.77 -19.56
CA TYR A 42 -8.84 11.48 -18.85
C TYR A 42 -8.55 10.32 -19.80
N LEU A 43 -9.22 10.27 -20.94
CA LEU A 43 -9.06 9.22 -21.94
C LEU A 43 -7.63 9.21 -22.53
N THR A 44 -7.07 10.39 -22.81
CA THR A 44 -5.68 10.49 -23.30
C THR A 44 -4.68 9.96 -22.26
N ASN A 45 -4.83 10.31 -20.99
CA ASN A 45 -3.96 9.83 -19.93
C ASN A 45 -4.08 8.30 -19.73
N MET A 46 -5.29 7.77 -19.82
CA MET A 46 -5.50 6.32 -19.78
C MET A 46 -4.80 5.63 -20.96
N ARG A 47 -4.99 6.12 -22.18
CA ARG A 47 -4.43 5.54 -23.41
C ARG A 47 -2.90 5.65 -23.51
N ARG A 48 -2.29 6.67 -22.89
CA ARG A 48 -0.81 6.76 -22.78
C ARG A 48 -0.19 5.54 -22.11
N ARG A 49 -0.95 4.86 -21.26
CA ARG A 49 -0.47 3.66 -20.55
C ARG A 49 -0.45 2.41 -21.44
N ARG A 50 -1.04 2.45 -22.65
CA ARG A 50 -1.11 1.32 -23.57
C ARG A 50 0.26 0.66 -23.83
N ALA A 51 1.30 1.48 -24.03
CA ALA A 51 2.66 0.98 -24.27
C ALA A 51 3.29 0.26 -23.06
N HIS A 52 2.68 0.42 -21.88
CA HIS A 52 3.12 -0.16 -20.60
C HIS A 52 2.09 -1.16 -20.05
N THR A 53 1.08 -1.52 -20.82
CA THR A 53 0.08 -2.52 -20.46
C THR A 53 0.46 -3.83 -21.12
N LEU A 54 0.51 -4.88 -20.35
CA LEU A 54 0.85 -6.22 -20.82
C LEU A 54 -0.30 -6.83 -21.63
N SER A 55 -0.04 -7.93 -22.30
CA SER A 55 -1.09 -8.71 -22.93
C SER A 55 -2.04 -9.28 -21.88
N ALA A 56 -3.27 -9.61 -22.27
CA ALA A 56 -4.25 -10.19 -21.36
C ALA A 56 -3.76 -11.48 -20.67
N GLU A 57 -2.91 -12.26 -21.35
CA GLU A 57 -2.31 -13.49 -20.82
C GLU A 57 -1.25 -13.17 -19.75
N GLU A 58 -0.40 -12.16 -19.99
CA GLU A 58 0.61 -11.70 -19.03
C GLU A 58 -0.04 -11.06 -17.79
N GLU A 59 -1.08 -10.25 -17.98
CA GLU A 59 -1.86 -9.67 -16.88
C GLU A 59 -2.51 -10.76 -16.02
N ARG A 60 -3.05 -11.81 -16.64
CA ARG A 60 -3.61 -12.96 -15.93
C ARG A 60 -2.56 -13.73 -15.14
N LEU A 61 -1.36 -13.90 -15.70
CA LEU A 61 -0.24 -14.54 -15.00
C LEU A 61 0.21 -13.71 -13.79
N LEU A 62 0.34 -12.39 -13.95
CA LEU A 62 0.68 -11.48 -12.84
C LEU A 62 -0.41 -11.46 -11.75
N ALA A 63 -1.69 -11.47 -12.16
CA ALA A 63 -2.78 -11.54 -11.21
C ALA A 63 -2.74 -12.85 -10.38
N ALA A 64 -2.41 -13.98 -11.02
CA ALA A 64 -2.23 -15.26 -10.33
C ALA A 64 -1.03 -15.27 -9.35
N ALA A 65 0.00 -14.45 -9.61
CA ALA A 65 1.14 -14.27 -8.72
C ALA A 65 0.84 -13.28 -7.55
N GLY A 66 -0.31 -12.61 -7.57
CA GLY A 66 -0.66 -11.56 -6.61
C GLY A 66 -0.65 -12.02 -5.15
N GLU A 67 -1.12 -13.22 -4.86
CA GLU A 67 -1.08 -13.78 -3.50
C GLU A 67 0.36 -13.97 -3.00
N MET A 68 1.27 -14.41 -3.87
CA MET A 68 2.69 -14.56 -3.53
C MET A 68 3.33 -13.19 -3.30
N ALA A 69 3.00 -12.20 -4.13
CA ALA A 69 3.52 -10.84 -4.00
C ALA A 69 3.05 -10.16 -2.70
N GLN A 70 1.86 -10.51 -2.19
CA GLN A 70 1.32 -9.97 -0.94
C GLN A 70 1.87 -10.67 0.32
N ALA A 71 2.49 -11.84 0.18
CA ALA A 71 2.97 -12.62 1.33
C ALA A 71 3.95 -11.86 2.24
N PRO A 72 4.93 -11.08 1.74
CA PRO A 72 5.82 -10.30 2.59
C PRO A 72 5.10 -9.29 3.47
N ASP A 73 4.12 -8.55 2.93
CA ASP A 73 3.32 -7.59 3.67
C ASP A 73 2.49 -8.27 4.77
N ASN A 74 1.86 -9.40 4.44
CA ASN A 74 1.08 -10.17 5.39
C ASN A 74 1.95 -10.71 6.54
N ILE A 75 3.14 -11.24 6.22
CA ILE A 75 4.09 -11.73 7.22
C ILE A 75 4.58 -10.58 8.10
N TYR A 76 4.91 -9.44 7.50
CA TYR A 76 5.34 -8.26 8.27
C TYR A 76 4.22 -7.76 9.19
N GLY A 77 2.99 -7.71 8.72
CA GLY A 77 1.82 -7.33 9.51
C GLY A 77 1.63 -8.27 10.72
N MET A 78 1.65 -9.58 10.51
CA MET A 78 1.57 -10.56 11.61
C MET A 78 2.70 -10.39 12.62
N PHE A 79 3.92 -10.22 12.13
CA PHE A 79 5.08 -10.00 12.97
C PHE A 79 4.96 -8.71 13.78
N ALA A 80 4.62 -7.60 13.14
CA ALA A 80 4.58 -6.28 13.78
C ALA A 80 3.41 -6.13 14.76
N ASP A 81 2.26 -6.71 14.46
CA ASP A 81 1.02 -6.51 15.22
C ASP A 81 0.77 -7.59 16.28
N ALA A 82 1.30 -8.81 16.08
CA ALA A 82 1.02 -9.94 16.97
C ALA A 82 2.24 -10.44 17.73
N ASP A 83 3.39 -10.55 17.07
CA ASP A 83 4.57 -11.23 17.65
C ASP A 83 5.55 -10.25 18.30
N LEU A 84 5.63 -9.02 17.80
CA LEU A 84 6.60 -8.03 18.28
C LEU A 84 6.11 -7.42 19.60
N THR A 85 6.91 -7.55 20.63
CA THR A 85 6.68 -6.95 21.94
C THR A 85 7.82 -6.03 22.33
N PHE A 86 7.49 -5.02 23.15
CA PHE A 86 8.45 -4.00 23.58
C PHE A 86 8.55 -4.02 25.11
N PRO A 87 9.76 -3.85 25.68
CA PRO A 87 9.90 -3.57 27.10
C PRO A 87 9.20 -2.25 27.45
N ASP A 88 8.62 -2.17 28.66
CA ASP A 88 8.04 -0.92 29.14
C ASP A 88 9.04 0.23 29.09
N ALA A 89 8.60 1.42 28.69
CA ALA A 89 9.39 2.64 28.85
C ALA A 89 9.37 3.10 30.33
N VAL A 90 10.45 3.74 30.78
CA VAL A 90 10.60 4.18 32.17
C VAL A 90 10.82 5.69 32.22
N ASP A 91 10.10 6.40 33.09
CA ASP A 91 10.23 7.85 33.31
C ASP A 91 11.32 8.18 34.34
N ALA A 92 11.52 9.49 34.59
CA ALA A 92 12.54 9.98 35.53
C ALA A 92 12.30 9.52 36.97
N GLU A 93 11.07 9.23 37.38
CA GLU A 93 10.68 8.72 38.67
C GLU A 93 10.78 7.19 38.80
N GLY A 94 11.14 6.51 37.71
CA GLY A 94 11.22 5.04 37.64
C GLY A 94 9.88 4.33 37.40
N LYS A 95 8.82 5.07 37.07
CA LYS A 95 7.52 4.49 36.74
C LYS A 95 7.54 3.90 35.33
N LYS A 96 6.92 2.75 35.20
CA LYS A 96 6.81 2.02 33.95
C LYS A 96 5.60 2.48 33.15
N HIS A 97 5.79 2.65 31.86
CA HIS A 97 4.76 2.99 30.87
C HIS A 97 4.72 1.88 29.81
N PRO A 98 3.60 1.18 29.63
CA PRO A 98 3.46 0.16 28.60
C PRO A 98 3.79 0.73 27.22
N LEU A 99 4.75 0.10 26.56
CA LEU A 99 5.19 0.53 25.23
C LEU A 99 4.59 -0.35 24.14
N THR A 100 3.91 0.28 23.21
CA THR A 100 3.38 -0.32 21.99
C THR A 100 3.64 0.66 20.84
N GLN A 101 3.41 0.24 19.60
CA GLN A 101 3.45 1.16 18.45
C GLN A 101 2.48 2.35 18.65
N GLY A 102 1.29 2.10 19.22
CA GLY A 102 0.29 3.13 19.49
C GLY A 102 0.65 4.09 20.63
N THR A 103 1.31 3.61 21.69
CA THR A 103 1.70 4.45 22.84
C THR A 103 3.05 5.14 22.66
N PHE A 104 3.85 4.72 21.69
CA PHE A 104 5.16 5.28 21.41
C PHE A 104 5.13 6.79 21.18
N ILE A 105 4.21 7.27 20.35
CA ILE A 105 4.07 8.70 20.05
C ILE A 105 3.78 9.50 21.33
N ALA A 106 2.88 9.00 22.17
CA ALA A 106 2.56 9.67 23.44
C ALA A 106 3.77 9.74 24.40
N CYS A 107 4.62 8.71 24.40
CA CYS A 107 5.88 8.72 25.14
C CYS A 107 6.86 9.75 24.57
N GLU A 108 6.98 9.84 23.25
CA GLU A 108 7.88 10.79 22.56
C GLU A 108 7.45 12.26 22.69
N GLU A 109 6.15 12.53 22.84
CA GLU A 109 5.61 13.86 23.08
C GLU A 109 5.72 14.32 24.54
N SER A 110 6.14 13.43 25.45
CA SER A 110 6.33 13.78 26.87
C SER A 110 7.40 14.85 27.06
N SER A 111 7.21 15.73 28.04
CA SER A 111 8.25 16.66 28.51
C SER A 111 9.42 15.94 29.19
N ASP A 112 9.19 14.73 29.72
CA ASP A 112 10.22 13.92 30.38
C ASP A 112 11.18 13.32 29.35
N ARG A 113 12.44 13.79 29.39
CA ARG A 113 13.49 13.32 28.50
C ARG A 113 13.89 11.86 28.77
N VAL A 114 13.78 11.39 30.02
CA VAL A 114 14.12 10.01 30.37
C VAL A 114 13.12 9.06 29.76
N LEU A 115 11.82 9.40 29.86
CA LEU A 115 10.75 8.61 29.22
C LEU A 115 10.92 8.55 27.70
N ARG A 116 11.14 9.70 27.03
CA ARG A 116 11.37 9.70 25.58
C ARG A 116 12.54 8.81 25.17
N LYS A 117 13.68 8.95 25.84
CA LYS A 117 14.86 8.14 25.56
C LYS A 117 14.59 6.64 25.77
N SER A 118 13.95 6.30 26.89
CA SER A 118 13.61 4.90 27.20
C SER A 118 12.67 4.30 26.17
N ALA A 119 11.64 5.03 25.75
CA ALA A 119 10.69 4.60 24.74
C ALA A 119 11.39 4.37 23.39
N TYR A 120 12.21 5.34 22.96
CA TYR A 120 12.96 5.24 21.70
C TYR A 120 13.90 4.02 21.67
N GLU A 121 14.74 3.90 22.72
CA GLU A 121 15.70 2.81 22.79
C GLU A 121 15.03 1.43 22.82
N ASN A 122 13.96 1.27 23.62
CA ASN A 122 13.24 0.01 23.75
C ASN A 122 12.54 -0.39 22.44
N LEU A 123 11.91 0.57 21.76
CA LEU A 123 11.24 0.29 20.49
C LEU A 123 12.25 -0.14 19.41
N TYR A 124 13.27 0.67 19.16
CA TYR A 124 14.23 0.39 18.09
C TYR A 124 15.16 -0.77 18.40
N HIS A 125 15.49 -1.02 19.66
CA HIS A 125 16.22 -2.22 20.03
C HIS A 125 15.43 -3.50 19.74
N SER A 126 14.12 -3.49 20.06
CA SER A 126 13.24 -4.62 19.75
C SER A 126 13.19 -4.90 18.25
N TYR A 127 13.00 -3.87 17.41
CA TYR A 127 13.09 -4.04 15.95
C TYR A 127 14.48 -4.54 15.50
N GLY A 128 15.55 -4.03 16.10
CA GLY A 128 16.92 -4.42 15.78
C GLY A 128 17.21 -5.92 15.95
N ASN A 129 16.51 -6.58 16.87
CA ASN A 129 16.63 -8.02 17.07
C ASN A 129 16.12 -8.85 15.88
N PHE A 130 15.25 -8.26 15.04
CA PHE A 130 14.62 -8.91 13.89
C PHE A 130 15.12 -8.40 12.54
N LYS A 131 16.24 -7.68 12.51
CA LYS A 131 16.80 -7.09 11.28
C LYS A 131 16.98 -8.09 10.13
N ASN A 132 17.35 -9.33 10.45
CA ASN A 132 17.58 -10.38 9.45
C ASN A 132 16.22 -10.88 8.87
N THR A 133 15.19 -10.99 9.71
CA THR A 133 13.82 -11.32 9.28
C THR A 133 13.28 -10.23 8.37
N ALA A 134 13.40 -8.96 8.77
CA ALA A 134 12.98 -7.82 7.95
C ALA A 134 13.74 -7.78 6.60
N ALA A 135 15.06 -8.03 6.60
CA ALA A 135 15.84 -8.11 5.37
C ALA A 135 15.40 -9.28 4.47
N GLY A 136 15.02 -10.42 5.04
CA GLY A 136 14.50 -11.57 4.31
C GLY A 136 13.14 -11.34 3.65
N LEU A 137 12.31 -10.44 4.20
CA LEU A 137 11.02 -10.07 3.60
C LEU A 137 11.17 -9.12 2.40
N LEU A 138 12.32 -8.43 2.29
CA LEU A 138 12.61 -7.47 1.21
C LEU A 138 13.36 -8.10 0.02
N ASN A 139 13.84 -9.34 0.15
CA ASN A 139 14.54 -10.08 -0.90
C ASN A 139 13.70 -11.17 -1.52
#